data_d3b16e0a47d48acb15905e081bb1ad49
#
_entry.id   d3b16e0a47d48acb15905e081bb1ad49
#
_cell.length_a   1.000
_cell.length_b   1.000
_cell.length_c   1.000
_cell.angle_alpha   90.00
_cell.angle_beta   90.00
_cell.angle_gamma   90.00
#
_symmetry.space_group_name_H-M   'P 1'
#
loop_
_entity.id
_entity.type
_entity.pdbx_description
1 polymer ?
#
loop_
_entity_poly.entity_id
_entity_poly.type
_entity_poly.pdbx_seq_one_letter_code
_entity_poly.pdbx_strand_id
1 'polypeptide(L)'
;MVTMLPNVPVLETDRLILRGPAVQDIEPVIAFYADPVRSAGFGGPLKRDDAWRWFALSVGHWCLHGYGFWTVETKDGEIVGIVGIWNPEGWPEPELGWVMFENGEGKGYAFEAAKAVRDYAYDALGMTTMSSNILPSNERSKALARKMGAVYERTYDNPNMGTDELWRHPGPEARA
;
A
#
# COMPACT_ATOMS: atom_id res chain seq x y z
N MET A 1 -28.38 -7.20 -10.54
CA MET A 1 -27.44 -8.25 -10.10
C MET A 1 -26.30 -7.53 -9.40
N VAL A 2 -26.17 -7.67 -8.10
CA VAL A 2 -25.03 -7.07 -7.36
C VAL A 2 -23.83 -7.93 -7.70
N THR A 3 -22.89 -7.38 -8.45
CA THR A 3 -21.58 -8.03 -8.64
C THR A 3 -20.91 -8.07 -7.27
N MET A 4 -20.72 -9.26 -6.74
CA MET A 4 -20.01 -9.39 -5.46
C MET A 4 -18.56 -8.89 -5.69
N LEU A 5 -18.14 -7.95 -4.87
CA LEU A 5 -16.72 -7.64 -4.75
C LEU A 5 -15.97 -8.95 -4.48
N PRO A 6 -14.77 -9.16 -5.02
CA PRO A 6 -13.99 -10.34 -4.70
C PRO A 6 -13.87 -10.45 -3.18
N ASN A 7 -13.88 -11.67 -2.67
CA ASN A 7 -13.69 -11.90 -1.25
C ASN A 7 -12.25 -11.54 -0.88
N VAL A 8 -12.04 -10.32 -0.45
CA VAL A 8 -10.71 -9.85 -0.01
C VAL A 8 -10.38 -10.58 1.30
N PRO A 9 -9.28 -11.32 1.36
CA PRO A 9 -8.90 -12.02 2.59
C PRO A 9 -8.61 -11.03 3.71
N VAL A 10 -9.01 -11.38 4.92
CA VAL A 10 -8.66 -10.60 6.12
C VAL A 10 -7.31 -11.11 6.64
N LEU A 11 -6.37 -10.20 6.84
CA LEU A 11 -5.09 -10.51 7.48
C LEU A 11 -5.12 -9.92 8.89
N GLU A 12 -4.71 -10.71 9.88
CA GLU A 12 -4.62 -10.26 11.26
C GLU A 12 -3.19 -10.29 11.75
N THR A 13 -2.83 -9.28 12.52
CA THR A 13 -1.55 -9.16 13.22
C THR A 13 -1.79 -8.96 14.71
N ASP A 14 -0.76 -8.73 15.49
CA ASP A 14 -0.90 -8.50 16.92
C ASP A 14 -1.81 -7.31 17.25
N ARG A 15 -1.70 -6.21 16.49
CA ARG A 15 -2.40 -4.95 16.76
C ARG A 15 -3.39 -4.54 15.68
N LEU A 16 -3.35 -5.16 14.49
CA LEU A 16 -4.06 -4.68 13.31
C LEU A 16 -4.96 -5.75 12.70
N ILE A 17 -5.97 -5.27 11.99
CA ILE A 17 -6.82 -6.02 11.06
C ILE A 17 -6.68 -5.34 9.70
N LEU A 18 -6.26 -6.10 8.69
CA LEU A 18 -6.22 -5.66 7.31
C LEU A 18 -7.41 -6.28 6.59
N ARG A 19 -8.36 -5.47 6.20
CA ARG A 19 -9.59 -5.90 5.53
C ARG A 19 -9.77 -5.28 4.16
N GLY A 20 -10.67 -5.81 3.37
CA GLY A 20 -11.05 -5.22 2.09
C GLY A 20 -11.57 -3.78 2.24
N PRO A 21 -11.37 -2.95 1.20
CA PRO A 21 -11.87 -1.56 1.18
C PRO A 21 -13.40 -1.54 1.27
N ALA A 22 -13.94 -0.56 1.99
CA ALA A 22 -15.36 -0.35 2.20
C ALA A 22 -15.73 1.13 2.07
N VAL A 23 -17.02 1.43 1.93
CA VAL A 23 -17.51 2.80 1.70
C VAL A 23 -17.05 3.78 2.79
N GLN A 24 -16.95 3.34 4.03
CA GLN A 24 -16.47 4.15 5.16
C GLN A 24 -15.01 4.59 5.04
N ASP A 25 -14.22 3.97 4.17
CA ASP A 25 -12.80 4.27 3.99
C ASP A 25 -12.57 5.47 3.05
N ILE A 26 -13.61 5.88 2.31
CA ILE A 26 -13.53 6.97 1.32
C ILE A 26 -13.10 8.28 1.98
N GLU A 27 -13.73 8.66 3.09
CA GLU A 27 -13.41 9.94 3.75
C GLU A 27 -11.99 9.99 4.33
N PRO A 28 -11.48 8.97 5.03
CA PRO A 28 -10.07 8.91 5.42
C PRO A 28 -9.09 9.01 4.25
N VAL A 29 -9.36 8.35 3.12
CA VAL A 29 -8.52 8.44 1.91
C VAL A 29 -8.55 9.84 1.29
N ILE A 30 -9.75 10.46 1.20
CA ILE A 30 -9.88 11.83 0.72
C ILE A 30 -9.12 12.80 1.61
N ALA A 31 -9.23 12.67 2.93
CA ALA A 31 -8.51 13.50 3.89
C ALA A 31 -6.99 13.36 3.75
N PHE A 32 -6.49 12.13 3.56
CA PHE A 32 -5.07 11.88 3.29
C PHE A 32 -4.61 12.61 2.02
N TYR A 33 -5.33 12.44 0.91
CA TYR A 33 -4.94 13.06 -0.37
C TYR A 33 -5.11 14.59 -0.39
N ALA A 34 -5.95 15.15 0.46
CA ALA A 34 -6.08 16.61 0.59
C ALA A 34 -4.88 17.25 1.29
N ASP A 35 -4.10 16.49 2.07
CA ASP A 35 -2.91 17.00 2.76
C ASP A 35 -1.70 16.97 1.81
N PRO A 36 -1.15 18.14 1.42
CA PRO A 36 -0.06 18.21 0.45
C PRO A 36 1.28 17.67 0.98
N VAL A 37 1.44 17.58 2.28
CA VAL A 37 2.67 17.08 2.90
C VAL A 37 2.62 15.56 2.98
N ARG A 38 1.51 14.99 3.48
CA ARG A 38 1.37 13.55 3.63
C ARG A 38 1.26 12.83 2.30
N SER A 39 0.52 13.39 1.35
CA SER A 39 0.26 12.74 0.07
C SER A 39 1.35 12.97 -0.99
N ALA A 40 2.34 13.82 -0.74
CA ALA A 40 3.40 14.14 -1.69
C ALA A 40 4.13 12.91 -2.26
N GLY A 41 4.33 11.87 -1.44
CA GLY A 41 4.97 10.61 -1.84
C GLY A 41 4.05 9.62 -2.56
N PHE A 42 2.78 10.00 -2.83
CA PHE A 42 1.74 9.08 -3.33
C PHE A 42 0.90 9.72 -4.46
N GLY A 43 1.47 10.67 -5.19
CA GLY A 43 0.81 11.35 -6.31
C GLY A 43 -0.17 12.45 -5.90
N GLY A 44 -0.18 12.85 -4.63
CA GLY A 44 -0.98 13.97 -4.14
C GLY A 44 -0.24 15.31 -4.14
N PRO A 45 -0.92 16.41 -3.73
CA PRO A 45 -2.30 16.41 -3.26
C PRO A 45 -3.31 16.22 -4.39
N LEU A 46 -4.45 15.62 -4.06
CA LEU A 46 -5.56 15.43 -4.98
C LEU A 46 -6.80 16.19 -4.53
N LYS A 47 -7.60 16.65 -5.49
CA LYS A 47 -8.95 17.14 -5.23
C LYS A 47 -9.83 15.98 -4.78
N ARG A 48 -10.95 16.30 -4.10
CA ARG A 48 -11.88 15.31 -3.56
C ARG A 48 -12.34 14.28 -4.59
N ASP A 49 -12.71 14.74 -5.79
CA ASP A 49 -13.20 13.85 -6.85
C ASP A 49 -12.09 12.96 -7.45
N ASP A 50 -10.85 13.45 -7.52
CA ASP A 50 -9.71 12.65 -7.97
C ASP A 50 -9.29 11.62 -6.91
N ALA A 51 -9.31 11.99 -5.62
CA ALA A 51 -9.08 11.04 -4.53
C ALA A 51 -10.17 9.94 -4.48
N TRP A 52 -11.44 10.32 -4.75
CA TRP A 52 -12.52 9.35 -4.88
C TRP A 52 -12.29 8.38 -6.05
N ARG A 53 -11.85 8.91 -7.22
CA ARG A 53 -11.53 8.08 -8.40
C ARG A 53 -10.38 7.12 -8.09
N TRP A 54 -9.35 7.61 -7.39
CA TRP A 54 -8.25 6.76 -6.95
C TRP A 54 -8.73 5.63 -6.03
N PHE A 55 -9.61 5.94 -5.07
CA PHE A 55 -10.20 4.91 -4.21
C PHE A 55 -11.00 3.88 -5.02
N ALA A 56 -11.84 4.33 -5.96
CA ALA A 56 -12.59 3.45 -6.84
C ALA A 56 -11.67 2.56 -7.69
N LEU A 57 -10.56 3.13 -8.20
CA LEU A 57 -9.52 2.37 -8.91
C LEU A 57 -8.90 1.30 -8.01
N SER A 58 -8.61 1.61 -6.74
CA SER A 58 -8.04 0.63 -5.80
C SER A 58 -8.98 -0.53 -5.49
N VAL A 59 -10.29 -0.29 -5.45
CA VAL A 59 -11.32 -1.34 -5.38
C VAL A 59 -11.35 -2.16 -6.67
N GLY A 60 -11.32 -1.49 -7.84
CA GLY A 60 -11.27 -2.14 -9.15
C GLY A 60 -10.03 -3.02 -9.32
N HIS A 61 -8.89 -2.62 -8.75
CA HIS A 61 -7.65 -3.38 -8.80
C HIS A 61 -7.81 -4.79 -8.16
N TRP A 62 -8.52 -4.89 -7.04
CA TRP A 62 -8.87 -6.18 -6.44
C TRP A 62 -9.67 -7.07 -7.39
N CYS A 63 -10.61 -6.48 -8.15
CA CYS A 63 -11.42 -7.23 -9.12
C CYS A 63 -10.59 -7.75 -10.29
N LEU A 64 -9.60 -6.99 -10.74
CA LEU A 64 -8.80 -7.29 -11.92
C LEU A 64 -7.63 -8.23 -11.62
N HIS A 65 -6.99 -8.08 -10.46
CA HIS A 65 -5.74 -8.78 -10.14
C HIS A 65 -5.89 -9.82 -9.03
N GLY A 66 -6.97 -9.81 -8.23
CA GLY A 66 -7.11 -10.68 -7.07
C GLY A 66 -6.23 -10.28 -5.87
N TYR A 67 -5.58 -9.12 -5.95
CA TYR A 67 -4.84 -8.47 -4.86
C TYR A 67 -4.93 -6.95 -5.00
N GLY A 68 -4.61 -6.20 -3.95
CA GLY A 68 -4.69 -4.74 -3.95
C GLY A 68 -4.35 -4.16 -2.59
N PHE A 69 -4.85 -2.95 -2.31
CA PHE A 69 -4.71 -2.32 -1.00
C PHE A 69 -5.77 -2.83 -0.03
N TRP A 70 -5.33 -3.24 1.15
CA TRP A 70 -6.18 -3.43 2.32
C TRP A 70 -6.36 -2.12 3.07
N THR A 71 -7.53 -1.93 3.66
CA THR A 71 -7.70 -0.94 4.73
C THR A 71 -7.13 -1.52 6.01
N VAL A 72 -6.32 -0.74 6.71
CA VAL A 72 -5.69 -1.12 7.97
C VAL A 72 -6.47 -0.51 9.12
N GLU A 73 -6.98 -1.37 10.00
CA GLU A 73 -7.67 -1.00 11.23
C GLU A 73 -6.88 -1.47 12.46
N THR A 74 -6.96 -0.74 13.55
CA THR A 74 -6.57 -1.25 14.87
C THR A 74 -7.59 -2.26 15.37
N LYS A 75 -7.25 -3.06 16.38
CA LYS A 75 -8.20 -4.00 17.03
C LYS A 75 -9.41 -3.30 17.66
N ASP A 76 -9.30 -1.99 17.92
CA ASP A 76 -10.40 -1.16 18.44
C ASP A 76 -11.27 -0.54 17.32
N GLY A 77 -10.99 -0.85 16.05
CA GLY A 77 -11.77 -0.42 14.89
C GLY A 77 -11.40 0.96 14.33
N GLU A 78 -10.26 1.53 14.72
CA GLU A 78 -9.78 2.79 14.17
C GLU A 78 -9.10 2.56 12.81
N ILE A 79 -9.55 3.24 11.75
CA ILE A 79 -8.94 3.20 10.42
C ILE A 79 -7.67 4.05 10.44
N VAL A 80 -6.51 3.42 10.22
CA VAL A 80 -5.19 4.06 10.40
C VAL A 80 -4.34 4.13 9.14
N GLY A 81 -4.77 3.52 8.04
CA GLY A 81 -4.04 3.57 6.78
C GLY A 81 -4.51 2.55 5.75
N ILE A 82 -3.75 2.46 4.68
CA ILE A 82 -3.89 1.43 3.65
C ILE A 82 -2.53 0.82 3.34
N VAL A 83 -2.46 -0.48 3.19
CA VAL A 83 -1.23 -1.20 2.83
C VAL A 83 -1.60 -2.32 1.85
N GLY A 84 -0.80 -2.55 0.83
CA GLY A 84 -1.17 -3.57 -0.15
C GLY A 84 -0.17 -3.79 -1.27
N ILE A 85 -0.63 -4.57 -2.25
CA ILE A 85 0.11 -4.91 -3.46
C ILE A 85 -0.51 -4.11 -4.60
N TRP A 86 0.32 -3.32 -5.28
CA TRP A 86 -0.12 -2.41 -6.33
C TRP A 86 0.59 -2.70 -7.65
N ASN A 87 -0.15 -2.84 -8.72
CA ASN A 87 0.41 -3.10 -10.04
C ASN A 87 -0.55 -2.63 -11.15
N PRO A 88 -0.84 -1.32 -11.22
CA PRO A 88 -1.66 -0.80 -12.31
C PRO A 88 -0.86 -0.78 -13.61
N GLU A 89 -1.53 -0.51 -14.73
CA GLU A 89 -0.90 -0.34 -16.02
C GLU A 89 0.22 0.71 -15.95
N GLY A 90 1.39 0.36 -16.48
CA GLY A 90 2.58 1.22 -16.47
C GLY A 90 3.53 0.99 -15.28
N TRP A 91 3.16 0.17 -14.28
CA TRP A 91 4.11 -0.26 -13.24
C TRP A 91 5.06 -1.33 -13.77
N PRO A 92 6.34 -1.30 -13.38
CA PRO A 92 7.32 -2.30 -13.86
C PRO A 92 7.04 -3.71 -13.32
N GLU A 93 6.48 -3.79 -12.13
CA GLU A 93 6.15 -5.05 -11.43
C GLU A 93 5.24 -4.77 -10.23
N PRO A 94 4.63 -5.82 -9.62
CA PRO A 94 3.88 -5.65 -8.39
C PRO A 94 4.74 -5.05 -7.27
N GLU A 95 4.23 -3.99 -6.65
CA GLU A 95 4.90 -3.33 -5.55
C GLU A 95 4.15 -3.50 -4.22
N LEU A 96 4.89 -3.51 -3.14
CA LEU A 96 4.39 -3.38 -1.79
C LEU A 96 4.33 -1.90 -1.43
N GLY A 97 3.11 -1.37 -1.31
CA GLY A 97 2.84 0.02 -0.98
C GLY A 97 2.23 0.18 0.41
N TRP A 98 2.50 1.31 1.06
CA TRP A 98 1.97 1.65 2.38
C TRP A 98 1.70 3.13 2.51
N VAL A 99 0.56 3.45 3.08
CA VAL A 99 0.14 4.79 3.49
C VAL A 99 -0.40 4.72 4.90
N MET A 100 0.11 5.54 5.80
CA MET A 100 -0.51 5.74 7.11
C MET A 100 -1.22 7.08 7.14
N PHE A 101 -2.44 7.08 7.67
CA PHE A 101 -3.17 8.29 7.97
C PHE A 101 -2.59 8.97 9.22
N GLU A 102 -2.96 10.22 9.47
CA GLU A 102 -2.41 11.03 10.57
C GLU A 102 -2.44 10.30 11.92
N ASN A 103 -3.56 9.65 12.20
CA ASN A 103 -3.78 8.89 13.43
C ASN A 103 -2.98 7.57 13.49
N GLY A 104 -2.43 7.09 12.38
CA GLY A 104 -1.62 5.87 12.30
C GLY A 104 -0.11 6.09 12.27
N GLU A 105 0.34 7.33 12.07
CA GLU A 105 1.75 7.64 11.91
C GLU A 105 2.56 7.44 13.22
N GLY A 106 3.83 7.06 13.08
CA GLY A 106 4.77 6.96 14.20
C GLY A 106 4.54 5.80 15.17
N LYS A 107 3.53 4.96 14.94
CA LYS A 107 3.14 3.85 15.84
C LYS A 107 3.71 2.48 15.41
N GLY A 108 4.45 2.42 14.30
CA GLY A 108 5.00 1.19 13.76
C GLY A 108 4.00 0.34 12.96
N TYR A 109 2.79 0.82 12.73
CA TYR A 109 1.73 0.10 12.03
C TYR A 109 2.09 -0.18 10.56
N ALA A 110 2.77 0.74 9.87
CA ALA A 110 3.20 0.53 8.50
C ALA A 110 4.12 -0.70 8.37
N PHE A 111 5.07 -0.88 9.28
CA PHE A 111 5.96 -2.03 9.29
C PHE A 111 5.21 -3.34 9.54
N GLU A 112 4.34 -3.35 10.54
CA GLU A 112 3.54 -4.52 10.92
C GLU A 112 2.61 -4.96 9.78
N ALA A 113 1.87 -4.02 9.20
CA ALA A 113 0.97 -4.29 8.10
C ALA A 113 1.71 -4.70 6.81
N ALA A 114 2.78 -3.98 6.44
CA ALA A 114 3.55 -4.29 5.24
C ALA A 114 4.23 -5.67 5.32
N LYS A 115 4.70 -6.07 6.51
CA LYS A 115 5.23 -7.41 6.74
C LYS A 115 4.16 -8.47 6.50
N ALA A 116 2.96 -8.30 7.06
CA ALA A 116 1.85 -9.23 6.87
C ALA A 116 1.43 -9.35 5.39
N VAL A 117 1.37 -8.23 4.67
CA VAL A 117 1.05 -8.23 3.22
C VAL A 117 2.15 -8.91 2.41
N ARG A 118 3.42 -8.67 2.71
CA ARG A 118 4.54 -9.33 2.03
C ARG A 118 4.51 -10.84 2.25
N ASP A 119 4.28 -11.27 3.49
CA ASP A 119 4.18 -12.68 3.83
C ASP A 119 3.01 -13.34 3.08
N TYR A 120 1.85 -12.68 3.03
CA TYR A 120 0.71 -13.14 2.24
C TYR A 120 1.04 -13.25 0.75
N ALA A 121 1.73 -12.26 0.18
CA ALA A 121 2.13 -12.28 -1.23
C ALA A 121 2.99 -13.50 -1.56
N TYR A 122 3.91 -13.86 -0.69
CA TYR A 122 4.79 -15.01 -0.89
C TYR A 122 4.09 -16.34 -0.61
N ASP A 123 3.36 -16.44 0.52
CA ASP A 123 2.80 -17.72 0.97
C ASP A 123 1.49 -18.09 0.27
N ALA A 124 0.62 -17.11 0.00
CA ALA A 124 -0.70 -17.35 -0.56
C ALA A 124 -0.79 -17.06 -2.06
N LEU A 125 -0.10 -16.03 -2.56
CA LEU A 125 -0.12 -15.69 -3.98
C LEU A 125 1.03 -16.31 -4.78
N GLY A 126 2.01 -16.94 -4.12
CA GLY A 126 3.16 -17.58 -4.76
C GLY A 126 4.11 -16.59 -5.44
N MET A 127 4.09 -15.32 -5.04
CA MET A 127 5.05 -14.35 -5.55
C MET A 127 6.45 -14.69 -5.06
N THR A 128 7.45 -14.54 -5.92
CA THR A 128 8.85 -14.87 -5.59
C THR A 128 9.71 -13.63 -5.42
N THR A 129 9.19 -12.47 -5.77
CA THR A 129 9.86 -11.17 -5.66
C THR A 129 8.84 -10.08 -5.35
N MET A 130 9.29 -9.02 -4.71
CA MET A 130 8.49 -7.83 -4.39
C MET A 130 9.39 -6.61 -4.37
N SER A 131 8.89 -5.49 -4.86
CA SER A 131 9.57 -4.20 -4.75
C SER A 131 8.69 -3.17 -4.05
N SER A 132 9.28 -2.03 -3.70
CA SER A 132 8.58 -0.80 -3.36
C SER A 132 9.14 0.33 -4.20
N ASN A 133 8.27 1.13 -4.80
CA ASN A 133 8.66 2.31 -5.56
C ASN A 133 8.54 3.53 -4.64
N ILE A 134 9.64 4.24 -4.46
CA ILE A 134 9.74 5.29 -3.45
C ILE A 134 10.33 6.54 -4.10
N LEU A 135 9.66 7.68 -3.97
CA LEU A 135 10.22 8.95 -4.41
C LEU A 135 11.56 9.22 -3.72
N PRO A 136 12.59 9.72 -4.45
CA PRO A 136 13.90 10.00 -3.88
C PRO A 136 13.90 10.88 -2.63
N SER A 137 12.92 11.78 -2.50
CA SER A 137 12.74 12.66 -1.34
C SER A 137 12.04 12.01 -0.14
N ASN A 138 11.43 10.82 -0.31
CA ASN A 138 10.64 10.18 0.74
C ASN A 138 11.50 9.33 1.69
N GLU A 139 12.28 9.99 2.54
CA GLU A 139 13.18 9.31 3.50
C GLU A 139 12.44 8.44 4.51
N ARG A 140 11.18 8.76 4.86
CA ARG A 140 10.37 7.94 5.78
C ARG A 140 10.08 6.56 5.18
N SER A 141 9.64 6.51 3.93
CA SER A 141 9.40 5.25 3.23
C SER A 141 10.69 4.47 2.98
N LYS A 142 11.79 5.15 2.65
CA LYS A 142 13.10 4.49 2.51
C LYS A 142 13.59 3.88 3.83
N ALA A 143 13.36 4.55 4.95
CA ALA A 143 13.70 4.00 6.27
C ALA A 143 12.87 2.74 6.59
N LEU A 144 11.57 2.73 6.23
CA LEU A 144 10.73 1.55 6.38
C LEU A 144 11.17 0.41 5.45
N ALA A 145 11.47 0.70 4.19
CA ALA A 145 11.96 -0.29 3.23
C ALA A 145 13.25 -0.97 3.76
N ARG A 146 14.22 -0.17 4.24
CA ARG A 146 15.46 -0.70 4.86
C ARG A 146 15.15 -1.57 6.09
N LYS A 147 14.22 -1.14 6.96
CA LYS A 147 13.81 -1.92 8.13
C LYS A 147 13.19 -3.27 7.74
N MET A 148 12.53 -3.34 6.58
CA MET A 148 11.99 -4.57 6.02
C MET A 148 13.04 -5.41 5.27
N GLY A 149 14.30 -5.01 5.26
CA GLY A 149 15.40 -5.67 4.58
C GLY A 149 15.49 -5.37 3.08
N ALA A 150 14.69 -4.41 2.59
CA ALA A 150 14.76 -4.01 1.19
C ALA A 150 16.05 -3.24 0.89
N VAL A 151 16.59 -3.45 -0.32
CA VAL A 151 17.78 -2.78 -0.81
C VAL A 151 17.47 -1.97 -2.05
N TYR A 152 18.12 -0.81 -2.19
CA TYR A 152 18.03 -0.01 -3.40
C TYR A 152 18.54 -0.81 -4.60
N GLU A 153 17.76 -0.84 -5.69
CA GLU A 153 18.13 -1.55 -6.92
C GLU A 153 18.45 -0.58 -8.06
N ARG A 154 17.53 0.35 -8.33
CA ARG A 154 17.70 1.34 -9.42
C ARG A 154 16.77 2.53 -9.26
N THR A 155 17.11 3.61 -9.94
CA THR A 155 16.20 4.74 -10.21
C THR A 155 15.63 4.62 -11.63
N TYR A 156 14.39 4.99 -11.81
CA TYR A 156 13.72 4.96 -13.11
C TYR A 156 12.64 6.04 -13.21
N ASP A 157 12.19 6.32 -14.43
CA ASP A 157 11.08 7.25 -14.66
C ASP A 157 9.75 6.48 -14.69
N ASN A 158 8.97 6.68 -13.64
CA ASN A 158 7.62 6.14 -13.53
C ASN A 158 6.67 7.05 -14.31
N PRO A 159 5.89 6.53 -15.29
CA PRO A 159 5.02 7.36 -16.13
C PRO A 159 3.93 8.12 -15.37
N ASN A 160 3.59 7.67 -14.15
CA ASN A 160 2.54 8.26 -13.33
C ASN A 160 3.06 9.09 -12.15
N MET A 161 4.29 8.81 -11.68
CA MET A 161 4.84 9.39 -10.46
C MET A 161 6.10 10.25 -10.69
N GLY A 162 6.66 10.22 -11.90
CA GLY A 162 7.95 10.84 -12.19
C GLY A 162 9.12 9.95 -11.76
N THR A 163 10.21 10.53 -11.28
CA THR A 163 11.39 9.75 -10.88
C THR A 163 11.13 8.97 -9.60
N ASP A 164 11.28 7.66 -9.66
CA ASP A 164 11.14 6.73 -8.54
C ASP A 164 12.42 5.93 -8.31
N GLU A 165 12.63 5.52 -7.07
CA GLU A 165 13.62 4.52 -6.67
C GLU A 165 12.92 3.18 -6.41
N LEU A 166 13.39 2.14 -7.09
CA LEU A 166 12.93 0.78 -6.85
C LEU A 166 13.79 0.15 -5.75
N TRP A 167 13.11 -0.27 -4.69
CA TRP A 167 13.69 -0.95 -3.54
C TRP A 167 13.25 -2.40 -3.54
N ARG A 168 14.20 -3.34 -3.69
CA ARG A 168 13.94 -4.78 -3.76
C ARG A 168 13.84 -5.39 -2.37
N HIS A 169 12.71 -6.01 -2.04
CA HIS A 169 12.53 -6.78 -0.82
C HIS A 169 13.26 -8.14 -0.90
N PRO A 170 13.70 -8.69 0.25
CA PRO A 170 14.22 -10.05 0.29
C PRO A 170 13.14 -11.03 -0.18
N GLY A 171 13.55 -12.04 -0.93
CA GLY A 171 12.66 -13.11 -1.41
C GLY A 171 12.13 -13.99 -0.27
N PRO A 172 11.22 -14.94 -0.58
CA PRO A 172 10.54 -15.76 0.43
C PRO A 172 11.51 -16.51 1.36
N GLU A 173 12.64 -16.97 0.82
CA GLU A 173 13.64 -17.75 1.59
C GLU A 173 14.51 -16.89 2.52
N ALA A 174 14.59 -15.59 2.27
CA ALA A 174 15.48 -14.66 2.98
C ALA A 174 14.74 -13.63 3.83
N ARG A 175 13.41 -13.73 3.92
CA ARG A 175 12.59 -12.81 4.73
C ARG A 175 12.77 -13.07 6.22
N ALA A 176 12.90 -12.02 7.00
CA ALA A 176 12.97 -12.05 8.45
C ALA A 176 11.56 -11.83 9.06
#